data_cc13ebd31e0c6a9553c6c81b2e8b8336
#
_entry.id   cc13ebd31e0c6a9553c6c81b2e8b8336
#
_cell.length_a   1.000
_cell.length_b   1.000
_cell.length_c   1.000
_cell.angle_alpha   90.00
_cell.angle_beta   90.00
_cell.angle_gamma   90.00
#
_symmetry.space_group_name_H-M   'P 1'
#
loop_
_entity.id
_entity.type
_entity.pdbx_description
1 polymer ?
#
loop_
_entity_poly.entity_id
_entity_poly.type
_entity_poly.pdbx_seq_one_letter_code
_entity_poly.pdbx_strand_id
1 'polypeptide(L)'
;MKKRFDTKKVNKKPWAVVGNVVVNVVSVITVMVAAVGVWRGGMLSLCALLLILAVFAVIIRREMKKSMQAALETQRIEAEKRAMELKLQENQISIMLSQIQPHFLYNTLNSIYQLCETNPMRARSMVNSFAEYLRNNLSSLEEPGLILFETELEHVNTYLDIEKVRFEDTLEIEYDIKCVDFSVPVLTVQPIVENAVKHGTSKKRGGGKVIISTQEDGENYIITVSDTGCGFDPDQPKNDGKMHVGIENVRQRLLNMCSGSLTIESKVGEGTRAVIKIPKGGEENEDHSRRR
;
A
#
# COMPACT_ATOMS: atom_id res chain seq x y z
N MET A 1 6.80 -11.66 10.50
CA MET A 1 8.07 -12.00 11.20
C MET A 1 8.92 -10.73 11.37
N LYS A 2 8.71 -9.98 12.46
CA LYS A 2 9.45 -8.74 12.77
C LYS A 2 10.84 -9.13 13.26
N LYS A 3 11.87 -9.01 12.43
CA LYS A 3 13.26 -8.98 12.89
C LYS A 3 13.42 -7.70 13.72
N ARG A 4 13.42 -7.85 15.04
CA ARG A 4 13.92 -6.81 15.97
C ARG A 4 15.39 -6.55 15.60
N PHE A 5 15.62 -5.47 14.88
CA PHE A 5 16.97 -4.92 14.77
C PHE A 5 17.38 -4.45 16.17
N ASP A 6 18.38 -5.12 16.71
CA ASP A 6 18.94 -4.84 18.02
C ASP A 6 19.75 -3.52 17.97
N THR A 7 19.06 -2.42 18.25
CA THR A 7 19.62 -1.06 18.26
C THR A 7 20.57 -0.80 19.42
N LYS A 8 20.90 -1.83 20.23
CA LYS A 8 21.76 -1.69 21.41
C LYS A 8 23.26 -1.66 21.13
N LYS A 9 23.73 -1.82 19.88
CA LYS A 9 25.19 -1.92 19.61
C LYS A 9 25.87 -0.66 19.07
N VAL A 10 25.19 0.46 18.83
CA VAL A 10 25.81 1.66 18.21
C VAL A 10 25.94 2.85 19.15
N ASN A 11 25.55 2.75 20.42
CA ASN A 11 25.69 3.88 21.35
C ASN A 11 26.93 3.76 22.26
N LYS A 12 28.11 3.50 21.69
CA LYS A 12 29.35 3.90 22.37
C LYS A 12 29.49 5.41 22.17
N LYS A 13 29.08 6.17 23.19
CA LYS A 13 29.17 7.63 23.22
C LYS A 13 30.57 8.06 22.73
N PRO A 14 30.70 8.94 21.72
CA PRO A 14 32.01 9.28 21.12
C PRO A 14 33.01 9.79 22.16
N TRP A 15 32.54 10.40 23.24
CA TRP A 15 33.36 10.89 24.33
C TRP A 15 33.92 9.77 25.27
N ALA A 16 33.34 8.57 25.29
CA ALA A 16 33.92 7.44 26.02
C ALA A 16 35.21 6.89 25.35
N VAL A 17 35.24 6.97 24.00
CA VAL A 17 36.45 6.64 23.22
C VAL A 17 37.51 7.74 23.42
N VAL A 18 37.09 8.99 23.38
CA VAL A 18 37.94 10.16 23.65
C VAL A 18 38.46 10.12 25.09
N GLY A 19 37.65 9.75 26.08
CA GLY A 19 38.05 9.59 27.47
C GLY A 19 39.16 8.54 27.67
N ASN A 20 39.04 7.36 27.05
CA ASN A 20 40.06 6.32 27.13
C ASN A 20 41.40 6.72 26.44
N VAL A 21 41.29 7.44 25.32
CA VAL A 21 42.49 7.98 24.65
C VAL A 21 43.18 9.03 25.52
N VAL A 22 42.41 9.94 26.14
CA VAL A 22 42.94 10.95 27.04
C VAL A 22 43.62 10.33 28.27
N VAL A 23 43.00 9.32 28.92
CA VAL A 23 43.58 8.62 30.08
C VAL A 23 44.87 7.91 29.73
N ASN A 24 44.90 7.16 28.61
CA ASN A 24 46.13 6.48 28.20
C ASN A 24 47.27 7.45 27.88
N VAL A 25 46.94 8.59 27.32
CA VAL A 25 47.94 9.60 26.98
C VAL A 25 48.47 10.36 28.22
N VAL A 26 47.59 10.71 29.15
CA VAL A 26 48.05 11.30 30.42
C VAL A 26 48.96 10.33 31.13
N SER A 27 48.66 9.02 31.13
CA SER A 27 49.52 7.99 31.71
C SER A 27 50.90 7.92 31.01
N VAL A 28 50.92 7.96 29.67
CA VAL A 28 52.19 7.96 28.91
C VAL A 28 52.99 9.24 29.15
N ILE A 29 52.36 10.40 29.21
CA ILE A 29 53.03 11.68 29.52
C ILE A 29 53.59 11.66 30.95
N THR A 30 52.85 11.13 31.91
CA THR A 30 53.30 11.03 33.30
C THR A 30 54.52 10.15 33.43
N VAL A 31 54.56 9.00 32.75
CA VAL A 31 55.70 8.09 32.70
C VAL A 31 56.91 8.75 32.02
N MET A 32 56.69 9.48 30.92
CA MET A 32 57.78 10.18 30.22
C MET A 32 58.34 11.38 31.02
N VAL A 33 57.50 12.15 31.71
CA VAL A 33 57.96 13.25 32.59
C VAL A 33 58.77 12.68 33.76
N ALA A 34 58.38 11.54 34.33
CA ALA A 34 59.15 10.85 35.35
C ALA A 34 60.50 10.35 34.82
N ALA A 35 60.55 9.81 33.60
CA ALA A 35 61.78 9.35 32.94
C ALA A 35 62.74 10.51 32.57
N VAL A 36 62.22 11.68 32.19
CA VAL A 36 63.00 12.87 31.83
C VAL A 36 63.52 13.62 33.07
N GLY A 37 62.85 13.50 34.22
CA GLY A 37 63.32 14.08 35.50
C GLY A 37 64.63 13.47 35.98
N VAL A 38 65.08 12.33 35.43
CA VAL A 38 66.32 11.64 35.77
C VAL A 38 67.50 12.09 34.87
N TRP A 39 67.26 12.80 33.75
CA TRP A 39 68.30 13.21 32.79
C TRP A 39 68.62 14.70 32.82
N ARG A 40 69.84 15.09 33.19
CA ARG A 40 70.36 16.47 33.34
C ARG A 40 70.60 17.21 32.02
N GLY A 41 69.66 17.20 31.08
CA GLY A 41 69.75 17.93 29.80
C GLY A 41 68.52 18.80 29.54
N GLY A 42 68.35 19.88 30.27
CA GLY A 42 67.10 20.66 30.35
C GLY A 42 66.48 21.20 29.02
N MET A 43 67.30 21.42 27.99
CA MET A 43 66.77 21.96 26.72
C MET A 43 66.33 20.90 25.71
N LEU A 44 67.03 19.76 25.64
CA LEU A 44 66.69 18.65 24.78
C LEU A 44 65.40 17.92 25.25
N SER A 45 65.16 17.86 26.55
CA SER A 45 63.94 17.28 27.13
C SER A 45 62.70 18.13 26.85
N LEU A 46 62.81 19.45 26.86
CA LEU A 46 61.70 20.37 26.52
C LEU A 46 61.29 20.25 25.02
N CYS A 47 62.27 20.14 24.10
CA CYS A 47 62.02 19.94 22.68
C CYS A 47 61.35 18.58 22.41
N ALA A 48 61.76 17.52 23.08
CA ALA A 48 61.12 16.19 22.96
C ALA A 48 59.67 16.21 23.46
N LEU A 49 59.39 16.91 24.58
CA LEU A 49 58.03 17.05 25.11
C LEU A 49 57.14 17.83 24.15
N LEU A 50 57.62 18.91 23.58
CA LEU A 50 56.89 19.71 22.59
C LEU A 50 56.57 18.90 21.31
N LEU A 51 57.54 18.11 20.85
CA LEU A 51 57.32 17.22 19.68
C LEU A 51 56.24 16.18 19.94
N ILE A 52 56.25 15.56 21.12
CA ILE A 52 55.24 14.57 21.53
C ILE A 52 53.85 15.24 21.60
N LEU A 53 53.75 16.42 22.19
CA LEU A 53 52.49 17.16 22.25
C LEU A 53 51.99 17.53 20.85
N ALA A 54 52.89 17.94 19.94
CA ALA A 54 52.53 18.24 18.55
C ALA A 54 51.99 17.02 17.80
N VAL A 55 52.70 15.87 17.91
CA VAL A 55 52.27 14.61 17.30
C VAL A 55 50.90 14.20 17.87
N PHE A 56 50.73 14.32 19.17
CA PHE A 56 49.50 14.00 19.84
C PHE A 56 48.34 14.89 19.38
N ALA A 57 48.54 16.21 19.28
CA ALA A 57 47.56 17.15 18.76
C ALA A 57 47.12 16.79 17.32
N VAL A 58 48.07 16.33 16.49
CA VAL A 58 47.78 15.86 15.12
C VAL A 58 46.91 14.59 15.14
N ILE A 59 47.22 13.64 16.02
CA ILE A 59 46.46 12.39 16.16
C ILE A 59 45.01 12.71 16.61
N ILE A 60 44.86 13.54 17.65
CA ILE A 60 43.51 13.95 18.11
C ILE A 60 42.74 14.63 17.00
N ARG A 61 43.35 15.58 16.30
CA ARG A 61 42.69 16.26 15.17
C ARG A 61 42.23 15.29 14.08
N ARG A 62 43.05 14.27 13.77
CA ARG A 62 42.69 13.23 12.80
C ARG A 62 41.49 12.39 13.28
N GLU A 63 41.50 11.93 14.52
CA GLU A 63 40.41 11.15 15.08
C GLU A 63 39.10 11.96 15.21
N MET A 64 39.21 13.20 15.65
CA MET A 64 38.05 14.11 15.66
C MET A 64 37.48 14.34 14.26
N LYS A 65 38.33 14.54 13.25
CA LYS A 65 37.88 14.72 11.86
C LYS A 65 37.19 13.45 11.32
N LYS A 66 37.73 12.27 11.61
CA LYS A 66 37.12 10.98 11.22
C LYS A 66 35.75 10.78 11.91
N SER A 67 35.67 11.03 13.22
CA SER A 67 34.44 10.87 13.98
C SER A 67 33.37 11.85 13.52
N MET A 68 33.77 13.09 13.19
CA MET A 68 32.86 14.11 12.64
C MET A 68 32.37 13.75 11.23
N GLN A 69 33.23 13.22 10.36
CA GLN A 69 32.85 12.74 9.04
C GLN A 69 31.89 11.53 9.14
N ALA A 70 32.17 10.58 10.00
CA ALA A 70 31.27 9.45 10.22
C ALA A 70 29.91 9.86 10.78
N ALA A 71 29.87 10.87 11.66
CA ALA A 71 28.62 11.42 12.19
C ALA A 71 27.79 12.15 11.11
N LEU A 72 28.46 12.92 10.24
CA LEU A 72 27.81 13.57 9.10
C LEU A 72 27.27 12.56 8.09
N GLU A 73 28.01 11.50 7.82
CA GLU A 73 27.59 10.44 6.90
C GLU A 73 26.37 9.65 7.43
N THR A 74 26.36 9.34 8.74
CA THR A 74 25.18 8.74 9.38
C THR A 74 23.96 9.65 9.32
N GLN A 75 24.10 10.94 9.57
CA GLN A 75 23.01 11.90 9.45
C GLN A 75 22.48 12.01 8.01
N ARG A 76 23.40 11.98 7.03
CA ARG A 76 23.02 12.01 5.61
C ARG A 76 22.22 10.77 5.21
N ILE A 77 22.70 9.58 5.60
CA ILE A 77 22.00 8.31 5.34
C ILE A 77 20.60 8.30 6.01
N GLU A 78 20.49 8.78 7.25
CA GLU A 78 19.22 8.89 7.93
C GLU A 78 18.27 9.89 7.24
N ALA A 79 18.78 11.01 6.76
CA ALA A 79 17.99 12.00 6.02
C ALA A 79 17.51 11.44 4.67
N GLU A 80 18.38 10.75 3.92
CA GLU A 80 18.03 10.07 2.67
C GLU A 80 16.98 8.97 2.90
N LYS A 81 17.11 8.20 3.99
CA LYS A 81 16.13 7.19 4.37
C LYS A 81 14.75 7.79 4.67
N ARG A 82 14.69 8.87 5.44
CA ARG A 82 13.44 9.59 5.74
C ARG A 82 12.80 10.18 4.48
N ALA A 83 13.60 10.73 3.59
CA ALA A 83 13.12 11.26 2.30
C ALA A 83 12.54 10.14 1.42
N MET A 84 13.16 8.95 1.44
CA MET A 84 12.65 7.79 0.70
C MET A 84 11.35 7.24 1.31
N GLU A 85 11.25 7.18 2.64
CA GLU A 85 10.03 6.77 3.35
C GLU A 85 8.87 7.73 3.05
N LEU A 86 9.10 9.04 3.05
CA LEU A 86 8.10 10.04 2.66
C LEU A 86 7.65 9.87 1.20
N LYS A 87 8.60 9.68 0.27
CA LYS A 87 8.27 9.41 -1.13
C LYS A 87 7.45 8.14 -1.33
N LEU A 88 7.74 7.09 -0.56
CA LEU A 88 6.96 5.86 -0.55
C LEU A 88 5.53 6.11 -0.08
N GLN A 89 5.35 6.88 0.99
CA GLN A 89 4.02 7.26 1.49
C GLN A 89 3.25 8.13 0.48
N GLU A 90 3.90 9.12 -0.13
CA GLU A 90 3.30 9.94 -1.18
C GLU A 90 2.87 9.11 -2.39
N ASN A 91 3.71 8.16 -2.83
CA ASN A 91 3.37 7.26 -3.91
C ASN A 91 2.21 6.33 -3.54
N GLN A 92 2.17 5.80 -2.32
CA GLN A 92 1.05 4.99 -1.85
C GLN A 92 -0.26 5.79 -1.86
N ILE A 93 -0.26 7.01 -1.33
CA ILE A 93 -1.42 7.91 -1.37
C ILE A 93 -1.83 8.22 -2.82
N SER A 94 -0.89 8.48 -3.70
CA SER A 94 -1.16 8.74 -5.13
C SER A 94 -1.79 7.53 -5.83
N ILE A 95 -1.31 6.32 -5.55
CA ILE A 95 -1.89 5.08 -6.06
C ILE A 95 -3.30 4.89 -5.50
N MET A 96 -3.50 5.11 -4.19
CA MET A 96 -4.80 5.06 -3.53
C MET A 96 -5.81 6.01 -4.20
N LEU A 97 -5.44 7.27 -4.38
CA LEU A 97 -6.30 8.27 -5.02
C LEU A 97 -6.57 7.96 -6.50
N SER A 98 -5.64 7.30 -7.20
CA SER A 98 -5.84 6.91 -8.59
C SER A 98 -6.80 5.72 -8.76
N GLN A 99 -6.93 4.87 -7.75
CA GLN A 99 -7.85 3.74 -7.75
C GLN A 99 -9.30 4.16 -7.44
N ILE A 100 -9.49 5.23 -6.66
CA ILE A 100 -10.80 5.84 -6.49
C ILE A 100 -11.10 6.63 -7.76
N GLN A 101 -12.13 6.27 -8.50
CA GLN A 101 -12.50 6.95 -9.75
C GLN A 101 -12.89 8.42 -9.46
N PRO A 102 -12.13 9.44 -9.92
CA PRO A 102 -12.41 10.84 -9.59
C PRO A 102 -13.81 11.29 -10.01
N HIS A 103 -14.30 10.74 -11.11
CA HIS A 103 -15.63 11.01 -11.63
C HIS A 103 -16.74 10.46 -10.71
N PHE A 104 -16.55 9.30 -10.09
CA PHE A 104 -17.49 8.76 -9.10
C PHE A 104 -17.56 9.66 -7.87
N LEU A 105 -16.42 10.09 -7.33
CA LEU A 105 -16.36 11.03 -6.21
C LEU A 105 -17.15 12.31 -6.50
N TYR A 106 -16.87 12.91 -7.65
CA TYR A 106 -17.52 14.17 -8.04
C TYR A 106 -19.04 14.02 -8.18
N ASN A 107 -19.48 12.95 -8.83
CA ASN A 107 -20.91 12.68 -9.01
C ASN A 107 -21.61 12.39 -7.69
N THR A 108 -20.98 11.61 -6.80
CA THR A 108 -21.55 11.31 -5.48
C THR A 108 -21.71 12.57 -4.64
N LEU A 109 -20.69 13.44 -4.59
CA LEU A 109 -20.78 14.72 -3.88
C LEU A 109 -21.85 15.64 -4.46
N ASN A 110 -22.00 15.70 -5.79
CA ASN A 110 -23.07 16.47 -6.42
C ASN A 110 -24.45 15.92 -6.08
N SER A 111 -24.62 14.59 -6.07
CA SER A 111 -25.91 13.98 -5.68
C SER A 111 -26.23 14.26 -4.21
N ILE A 112 -25.25 14.18 -3.31
CA ILE A 112 -25.41 14.55 -1.90
C ILE A 112 -25.85 16.02 -1.79
N TYR A 113 -25.17 16.93 -2.51
CA TYR A 113 -25.51 18.34 -2.53
C TYR A 113 -26.97 18.60 -2.93
N GLN A 114 -27.42 17.99 -4.03
CA GLN A 114 -28.81 18.10 -4.48
C GLN A 114 -29.83 17.53 -3.47
N LEU A 115 -29.48 16.39 -2.84
CA LEU A 115 -30.32 15.77 -1.82
C LEU A 115 -30.40 16.58 -0.53
N CYS A 116 -29.41 17.41 -0.20
CA CYS A 116 -29.48 18.28 0.98
C CYS A 116 -30.69 19.23 0.93
N GLU A 117 -31.09 19.67 -0.27
CA GLU A 117 -32.26 20.54 -0.46
C GLU A 117 -33.55 19.75 -0.59
N THR A 118 -33.53 18.61 -1.31
CA THR A 118 -34.74 17.86 -1.69
C THR A 118 -35.11 16.78 -0.69
N ASN A 119 -34.15 16.06 -0.11
CA ASN A 119 -34.34 14.97 0.85
C ASN A 119 -33.16 14.82 1.80
N PRO A 120 -33.09 15.62 2.89
CA PRO A 120 -31.96 15.61 3.82
C PRO A 120 -31.70 14.26 4.49
N MET A 121 -32.73 13.44 4.70
CA MET A 121 -32.54 12.10 5.28
C MET A 121 -31.83 11.16 4.30
N ARG A 122 -32.16 11.24 3.03
CA ARG A 122 -31.50 10.47 1.97
C ARG A 122 -30.07 10.96 1.74
N ALA A 123 -29.85 12.28 1.83
CA ALA A 123 -28.48 12.86 1.81
C ALA A 123 -27.61 12.30 2.93
N ARG A 124 -28.15 12.24 4.17
CA ARG A 124 -27.42 11.67 5.32
C ARG A 124 -27.07 10.19 5.11
N SER A 125 -28.01 9.39 4.61
CA SER A 125 -27.76 7.98 4.29
C SER A 125 -26.65 7.84 3.25
N MET A 126 -26.69 8.65 2.17
CA MET A 126 -25.70 8.63 1.11
C MET A 126 -24.30 9.04 1.60
N VAL A 127 -24.20 10.01 2.53
CA VAL A 127 -22.91 10.37 3.17
C VAL A 127 -22.33 9.18 3.94
N ASN A 128 -23.16 8.44 4.68
CA ASN A 128 -22.72 7.26 5.41
C ASN A 128 -22.21 6.17 4.47
N SER A 129 -22.99 5.80 3.45
CA SER A 129 -22.57 4.80 2.45
C SER A 129 -21.29 5.25 1.71
N PHE A 130 -21.17 6.54 1.42
CA PHE A 130 -19.97 7.07 0.76
C PHE A 130 -18.72 7.01 1.66
N ALA A 131 -18.87 7.34 2.95
CA ALA A 131 -17.78 7.21 3.92
C ALA A 131 -17.35 5.75 4.09
N GLU A 132 -18.29 4.82 4.11
CA GLU A 132 -18.02 3.38 4.18
C GLU A 132 -17.33 2.87 2.91
N TYR A 133 -17.81 3.24 1.72
CA TYR A 133 -17.15 2.93 0.45
C TYR A 133 -15.69 3.39 0.43
N LEU A 134 -15.42 4.63 0.87
CA LEU A 134 -14.04 5.14 0.95
C LEU A 134 -13.18 4.34 1.92
N ARG A 135 -13.72 3.99 3.08
CA ARG A 135 -13.01 3.19 4.11
C ARG A 135 -12.68 1.80 3.58
N ASN A 136 -13.65 1.11 2.95
CA ASN A 136 -13.46 -0.22 2.40
C ASN A 136 -12.40 -0.24 1.30
N ASN A 137 -12.39 0.75 0.42
CA ASN A 137 -11.34 0.88 -0.61
C ASN A 137 -9.96 1.16 0.01
N LEU A 138 -9.87 1.97 1.06
CA LEU A 138 -8.59 2.27 1.73
C LEU A 138 -8.05 1.04 2.47
N SER A 139 -8.89 0.34 3.25
CA SER A 139 -8.46 -0.88 3.97
C SER A 139 -8.02 -2.00 3.03
N SER A 140 -8.66 -2.12 1.87
CA SER A 140 -8.30 -3.08 0.83
C SER A 140 -6.90 -2.86 0.24
N LEU A 141 -6.36 -1.65 0.35
CA LEU A 141 -5.01 -1.31 -0.10
C LEU A 141 -3.95 -1.53 0.99
N GLU A 142 -4.34 -1.37 2.24
CA GLU A 142 -3.44 -1.57 3.39
C GLU A 142 -3.20 -3.06 3.66
N GLU A 143 -4.21 -3.90 3.47
CA GLU A 143 -4.16 -5.33 3.72
C GLU A 143 -4.62 -6.13 2.47
N PRO A 144 -3.77 -6.17 1.42
CA PRO A 144 -4.08 -6.99 0.25
C PRO A 144 -4.04 -8.48 0.64
N GLY A 145 -5.16 -9.17 0.50
CA GLY A 145 -5.29 -10.59 0.88
C GLY A 145 -6.55 -11.21 0.31
N LEU A 146 -6.82 -12.44 0.77
CA LEU A 146 -8.10 -13.11 0.56
C LEU A 146 -9.07 -12.65 1.66
N ILE A 147 -10.30 -12.33 1.25
CA ILE A 147 -11.43 -12.02 2.14
C ILE A 147 -12.59 -12.96 1.82
N LEU A 148 -13.51 -13.14 2.75
CA LEU A 148 -14.75 -13.87 2.47
C LEU A 148 -15.53 -13.16 1.34
N PHE A 149 -16.14 -13.95 0.45
CA PHE A 149 -16.98 -13.40 -0.62
C PHE A 149 -18.13 -12.55 -0.05
N GLU A 150 -18.68 -12.92 1.10
CA GLU A 150 -19.71 -12.14 1.79
C GLU A 150 -19.23 -10.71 2.08
N THR A 151 -18.00 -10.52 2.56
CA THR A 151 -17.39 -9.20 2.80
C THR A 151 -17.21 -8.42 1.49
N GLU A 152 -16.72 -9.06 0.43
CA GLU A 152 -16.60 -8.43 -0.89
C GLU A 152 -17.97 -8.01 -1.44
N LEU A 153 -19.02 -8.82 -1.20
CA LEU A 153 -20.39 -8.51 -1.59
C LEU A 153 -20.96 -7.31 -0.80
N GLU A 154 -20.63 -7.16 0.49
CA GLU A 154 -20.96 -5.97 1.28
C GLU A 154 -20.31 -4.70 0.70
N HIS A 155 -19.04 -4.77 0.28
CA HIS A 155 -18.37 -3.67 -0.40
C HIS A 155 -19.07 -3.30 -1.72
N VAL A 156 -19.44 -4.30 -2.50
CA VAL A 156 -20.22 -4.12 -3.74
C VAL A 156 -21.57 -3.47 -3.46
N ASN A 157 -22.29 -3.92 -2.43
CA ASN A 157 -23.58 -3.38 -2.04
C ASN A 157 -23.48 -1.91 -1.64
N THR A 158 -22.46 -1.55 -0.87
CA THR A 158 -22.19 -0.15 -0.48
C THR A 158 -22.00 0.76 -1.71
N TYR A 159 -21.27 0.29 -2.72
CA TYR A 159 -21.14 0.99 -4.00
C TYR A 159 -22.48 1.10 -4.73
N LEU A 160 -23.22 0.00 -4.85
CA LEU A 160 -24.48 -0.06 -5.57
C LEU A 160 -25.57 0.79 -4.91
N ASP A 161 -25.58 0.92 -3.60
CA ASP A 161 -26.50 1.81 -2.88
C ASP A 161 -26.29 3.28 -3.26
N ILE A 162 -25.02 3.70 -3.42
CA ILE A 162 -24.70 5.05 -3.89
C ILE A 162 -25.18 5.25 -5.33
N GLU A 163 -24.93 4.28 -6.21
CA GLU A 163 -25.33 4.36 -7.62
C GLU A 163 -26.84 4.30 -7.81
N LYS A 164 -27.55 3.52 -6.99
CA LYS A 164 -29.04 3.51 -6.98
C LYS A 164 -29.63 4.88 -6.64
N VAL A 165 -29.02 5.62 -5.72
CA VAL A 165 -29.48 6.99 -5.43
C VAL A 165 -29.27 7.90 -6.62
N ARG A 166 -28.19 7.70 -7.38
CA ARG A 166 -27.83 8.52 -8.54
C ARG A 166 -28.65 8.23 -9.79
N PHE A 167 -28.91 6.94 -10.03
CA PHE A 167 -29.62 6.49 -11.23
C PHE A 167 -31.11 6.22 -11.01
N GLU A 168 -31.55 6.30 -9.75
CA GLU A 168 -32.97 6.10 -9.35
C GLU A 168 -33.59 4.85 -10.00
N ASP A 169 -34.68 4.99 -10.72
CA ASP A 169 -35.43 3.90 -11.33
C ASP A 169 -34.76 3.32 -12.60
N THR A 170 -33.64 3.86 -13.04
CA THR A 170 -32.97 3.39 -14.26
C THR A 170 -31.95 2.30 -14.04
N LEU A 171 -31.55 2.00 -12.78
CA LEU A 171 -30.63 0.93 -12.41
C LEU A 171 -31.35 -0.14 -11.60
N GLU A 172 -31.61 -1.29 -12.22
CA GLU A 172 -32.09 -2.49 -11.53
C GLU A 172 -30.89 -3.36 -11.10
N ILE A 173 -30.98 -3.92 -9.88
CA ILE A 173 -29.98 -4.85 -9.35
C ILE A 173 -30.69 -6.12 -8.92
N GLU A 174 -30.19 -7.27 -9.39
CA GLU A 174 -30.71 -8.58 -9.07
C GLU A 174 -29.59 -9.47 -8.51
N TYR A 175 -29.92 -10.27 -7.50
CA TYR A 175 -28.99 -11.20 -6.86
C TYR A 175 -29.53 -12.62 -6.97
N ASP A 176 -28.69 -13.56 -7.46
CA ASP A 176 -28.91 -15.01 -7.44
C ASP A 176 -27.73 -15.67 -6.71
N ILE A 177 -27.65 -15.47 -5.41
CA ILE A 177 -26.53 -15.91 -4.58
C ILE A 177 -26.85 -17.30 -4.00
N LYS A 178 -26.15 -18.33 -4.50
CA LYS A 178 -26.32 -19.72 -4.06
C LYS A 178 -25.24 -20.19 -3.07
N CYS A 179 -24.07 -19.54 -3.05
CA CYS A 179 -22.99 -19.81 -2.11
C CYS A 179 -22.25 -18.53 -1.77
N VAL A 180 -21.77 -18.45 -0.52
CA VAL A 180 -20.99 -17.30 0.02
C VAL A 180 -19.76 -17.74 0.81
N ASP A 181 -19.69 -19.02 1.22
CA ASP A 181 -18.65 -19.56 2.10
C ASP A 181 -17.38 -19.91 1.32
N PHE A 182 -16.76 -18.91 0.71
CA PHE A 182 -15.48 -19.03 0.02
C PHE A 182 -14.74 -17.70 0.02
N SER A 183 -13.43 -17.78 -0.18
CA SER A 183 -12.55 -16.60 -0.14
C SER A 183 -12.25 -16.10 -1.56
N VAL A 184 -12.15 -14.78 -1.68
CA VAL A 184 -11.78 -14.09 -2.92
C VAL A 184 -10.69 -13.08 -2.65
N PRO A 185 -9.82 -12.76 -3.60
CA PRO A 185 -8.94 -11.61 -3.47
C PRO A 185 -9.75 -10.32 -3.34
N VAL A 186 -9.38 -9.47 -2.41
CA VAL A 186 -10.03 -8.17 -2.21
C VAL A 186 -10.09 -7.35 -3.50
N LEU A 187 -11.17 -6.58 -3.72
CA LEU A 187 -11.43 -5.81 -4.95
C LEU A 187 -11.44 -6.68 -6.22
N THR A 188 -12.04 -7.86 -6.15
CA THR A 188 -12.21 -8.77 -7.29
C THR A 188 -13.54 -8.54 -8.00
N VAL A 189 -14.64 -8.47 -7.26
CA VAL A 189 -15.99 -8.32 -7.81
C VAL A 189 -16.35 -6.86 -8.04
N GLN A 190 -15.98 -5.99 -7.11
CA GLN A 190 -16.31 -4.57 -7.14
C GLN A 190 -15.91 -3.88 -8.47
N PRO A 191 -14.68 -4.00 -9.01
CA PRO A 191 -14.34 -3.35 -10.29
C PRO A 191 -15.15 -3.85 -11.48
N ILE A 192 -15.61 -5.10 -11.43
CA ILE A 192 -16.42 -5.69 -12.49
C ILE A 192 -17.85 -5.09 -12.45
N VAL A 193 -18.43 -4.99 -11.24
CA VAL A 193 -19.72 -4.35 -11.02
C VAL A 193 -19.68 -2.86 -11.36
N GLU A 194 -18.60 -2.16 -10.99
CA GLU A 194 -18.39 -0.77 -11.38
C GLU A 194 -18.40 -0.60 -12.92
N ASN A 195 -17.77 -1.51 -13.66
CA ASN A 195 -17.79 -1.50 -15.11
C ASN A 195 -19.19 -1.80 -15.68
N ALA A 196 -19.92 -2.75 -15.10
CA ALA A 196 -21.28 -3.09 -15.50
C ALA A 196 -22.23 -1.89 -15.34
N VAL A 197 -22.14 -1.16 -14.22
CA VAL A 197 -22.93 0.06 -14.01
C VAL A 197 -22.50 1.18 -14.95
N LYS A 198 -21.19 1.51 -14.98
CA LYS A 198 -20.65 2.68 -15.69
C LYS A 198 -20.68 2.56 -17.21
N HIS A 199 -20.35 1.40 -17.74
CA HIS A 199 -20.20 1.17 -19.18
C HIS A 199 -21.37 0.39 -19.77
N GLY A 200 -22.03 -0.41 -18.96
CA GLY A 200 -23.21 -1.17 -19.33
C GLY A 200 -24.48 -0.30 -19.23
N THR A 201 -25.03 -0.22 -18.04
CA THR A 201 -26.40 0.29 -17.82
C THR A 201 -26.52 1.81 -17.95
N SER A 202 -25.58 2.59 -17.43
CA SER A 202 -25.66 4.06 -17.41
C SER A 202 -25.64 4.72 -18.80
N LYS A 203 -25.14 4.03 -19.81
CA LYS A 203 -25.08 4.53 -21.21
C LYS A 203 -26.29 4.13 -22.05
N LYS A 204 -27.14 3.23 -21.54
CA LYS A 204 -28.32 2.76 -22.25
C LYS A 204 -29.53 3.68 -21.99
N ARG A 205 -30.17 4.16 -23.04
CA ARG A 205 -31.42 4.90 -22.89
C ARG A 205 -32.48 3.98 -22.27
N GLY A 206 -33.09 4.41 -21.15
CA GLY A 206 -34.06 3.61 -20.40
C GLY A 206 -33.44 2.74 -19.29
N GLY A 207 -32.14 2.88 -19.05
CA GLY A 207 -31.48 2.16 -17.97
C GLY A 207 -31.10 0.71 -18.31
N GLY A 208 -30.84 -0.06 -17.28
CA GLY A 208 -30.47 -1.48 -17.43
C GLY A 208 -30.40 -2.18 -16.10
N LYS A 209 -30.18 -3.49 -16.18
CA LYS A 209 -30.08 -4.40 -15.05
C LYS A 209 -28.64 -4.87 -14.88
N VAL A 210 -28.20 -4.97 -13.63
CA VAL A 210 -26.97 -5.68 -13.23
C VAL A 210 -27.39 -6.90 -12.40
N ILE A 211 -26.90 -8.07 -12.77
CA ILE A 211 -27.20 -9.34 -12.11
C ILE A 211 -25.89 -9.87 -11.54
N ILE A 212 -25.88 -10.15 -10.24
CA ILE A 212 -24.75 -10.76 -9.53
C ILE A 212 -25.20 -12.13 -9.07
N SER A 213 -24.49 -13.17 -9.50
CA SER A 213 -24.82 -14.56 -9.13
C SER A 213 -23.61 -15.32 -8.69
N THR A 214 -23.83 -16.30 -7.78
CA THR A 214 -22.81 -17.27 -7.38
C THR A 214 -23.36 -18.68 -7.51
N GLN A 215 -22.51 -19.60 -7.89
CA GLN A 215 -22.83 -21.02 -7.94
C GLN A 215 -21.55 -21.86 -7.75
N GLU A 216 -21.74 -23.15 -7.49
CA GLU A 216 -20.68 -24.15 -7.45
C GLU A 216 -20.81 -25.10 -8.64
N ASP A 217 -19.68 -25.47 -9.26
CA ASP A 217 -19.63 -26.50 -10.33
C ASP A 217 -18.76 -27.70 -9.94
N GLY A 218 -18.86 -28.14 -8.68
CA GLY A 218 -18.09 -29.28 -8.15
C GLY A 218 -16.65 -28.89 -7.75
N GLU A 219 -15.83 -28.41 -8.65
CA GLU A 219 -14.41 -28.07 -8.41
C GLU A 219 -14.15 -26.58 -8.19
N ASN A 220 -15.11 -25.73 -8.58
CA ASN A 220 -14.93 -24.28 -8.54
C ASN A 220 -16.11 -23.57 -7.89
N TYR A 221 -15.83 -22.43 -7.29
CA TYR A 221 -16.81 -21.37 -7.05
C TYR A 221 -16.86 -20.47 -8.28
N ILE A 222 -18.07 -20.18 -8.76
CA ILE A 222 -18.29 -19.35 -9.93
C ILE A 222 -19.06 -18.10 -9.50
N ILE A 223 -18.48 -16.93 -9.76
CA ILE A 223 -19.16 -15.64 -9.60
C ILE A 223 -19.44 -15.12 -11.00
N THR A 224 -20.67 -14.74 -11.27
CA THR A 224 -21.05 -14.12 -12.54
C THR A 224 -21.64 -12.73 -12.30
N VAL A 225 -21.12 -11.75 -13.00
CA VAL A 225 -21.69 -10.39 -13.08
C VAL A 225 -22.12 -10.17 -14.52
N SER A 226 -23.41 -9.90 -14.71
CA SER A 226 -23.96 -9.64 -16.04
C SER A 226 -24.68 -8.31 -16.05
N ASP A 227 -24.58 -7.56 -17.15
CA ASP A 227 -25.35 -6.34 -17.38
C ASP A 227 -26.15 -6.46 -18.69
N THR A 228 -27.28 -5.77 -18.74
CA THR A 228 -28.11 -5.63 -19.95
C THR A 228 -27.84 -4.33 -20.69
N GLY A 229 -26.64 -3.80 -20.59
CA GLY A 229 -26.26 -2.50 -21.10
C GLY A 229 -25.91 -2.45 -22.59
N CYS A 230 -25.03 -1.52 -22.95
CA CYS A 230 -24.65 -1.32 -24.35
C CYS A 230 -23.75 -2.43 -24.93
N GLY A 231 -23.08 -3.19 -24.09
CA GLY A 231 -22.05 -4.14 -24.52
C GLY A 231 -20.92 -3.48 -25.33
N PHE A 232 -19.99 -4.29 -25.79
CA PHE A 232 -18.87 -3.88 -26.64
C PHE A 232 -18.44 -5.04 -27.55
N ASP A 233 -17.73 -4.74 -28.61
CA ASP A 233 -17.10 -5.73 -29.47
C ASP A 233 -15.70 -6.06 -28.93
N PRO A 234 -15.44 -7.31 -28.46
CA PRO A 234 -14.13 -7.69 -27.91
C PRO A 234 -12.99 -7.61 -28.93
N ASP A 235 -13.30 -7.73 -30.23
CA ASP A 235 -12.31 -7.75 -31.31
C ASP A 235 -11.94 -6.33 -31.79
N GLN A 236 -12.69 -5.32 -31.37
CA GLN A 236 -12.37 -3.91 -31.65
C GLN A 236 -11.81 -3.23 -30.41
N PRO A 237 -10.49 -3.03 -30.30
CA PRO A 237 -9.89 -2.32 -29.18
C PRO A 237 -10.37 -0.87 -29.20
N LYS A 238 -11.32 -0.52 -28.31
CA LYS A 238 -11.61 0.89 -28.04
C LYS A 238 -10.35 1.51 -27.43
N ASN A 239 -9.91 2.62 -28.01
CA ASN A 239 -8.73 3.40 -27.61
C ASN A 239 -8.77 4.01 -26.19
N ASP A 240 -9.69 3.56 -25.34
CA ASP A 240 -9.80 3.95 -23.94
C ASP A 240 -8.95 3.01 -23.04
N GLY A 241 -7.64 3.16 -23.09
CA GLY A 241 -6.67 2.35 -22.33
C GLY A 241 -6.93 2.18 -20.82
N LYS A 242 -7.89 2.93 -20.26
CA LYS A 242 -8.26 2.85 -18.83
C LYS A 242 -9.18 1.68 -18.49
N MET A 243 -10.02 1.21 -19.41
CA MET A 243 -10.96 0.10 -19.15
C MET A 243 -10.22 -1.25 -19.03
N HIS A 244 -9.12 -1.42 -19.76
CA HIS A 244 -8.34 -2.66 -19.73
C HIS A 244 -7.49 -2.82 -18.48
N VAL A 245 -7.02 -1.73 -17.87
CA VAL A 245 -6.14 -1.77 -16.69
C VAL A 245 -6.84 -2.36 -15.46
N GLY A 246 -8.09 -1.95 -15.19
CA GLY A 246 -8.84 -2.44 -14.03
C GLY A 246 -9.14 -3.94 -14.10
N ILE A 247 -9.60 -4.40 -15.26
CA ILE A 247 -9.93 -5.82 -15.52
C ILE A 247 -8.65 -6.68 -15.53
N GLU A 248 -7.58 -6.19 -16.13
CA GLU A 248 -6.32 -6.92 -16.15
C GLU A 248 -5.74 -7.08 -14.74
N ASN A 249 -5.85 -6.07 -13.90
CA ASN A 249 -5.44 -6.15 -12.49
C ASN A 249 -6.26 -7.22 -11.72
N VAL A 250 -7.56 -7.32 -11.98
CA VAL A 250 -8.40 -8.38 -11.39
C VAL A 250 -7.94 -9.76 -11.88
N ARG A 251 -7.67 -9.91 -13.18
CA ARG A 251 -7.20 -11.17 -13.76
C ARG A 251 -5.89 -11.64 -13.17
N GLN A 252 -4.91 -10.73 -13.06
CA GLN A 252 -3.60 -11.03 -12.46
C GLN A 252 -3.72 -11.37 -10.96
N ARG A 253 -4.59 -10.68 -10.24
CA ARG A 253 -4.83 -10.94 -8.82
C ARG A 253 -5.46 -12.32 -8.59
N LEU A 254 -6.49 -12.67 -9.35
CA LEU A 254 -7.11 -14.00 -9.31
C LEU A 254 -6.09 -15.11 -9.59
N LEU A 255 -5.28 -14.93 -10.64
CA LEU A 255 -4.27 -15.92 -11.02
C LEU A 255 -3.22 -16.10 -9.90
N ASN A 256 -2.71 -15.01 -9.36
CA ASN A 256 -1.60 -15.04 -8.41
C ASN A 256 -2.00 -15.48 -6.99
N MET A 257 -3.25 -15.20 -6.56
CA MET A 257 -3.67 -15.41 -5.17
C MET A 257 -4.50 -16.66 -4.96
N CYS A 258 -5.27 -17.10 -5.96
CA CYS A 258 -6.15 -18.26 -5.81
C CYS A 258 -6.20 -19.17 -7.05
N SER A 259 -5.24 -19.03 -7.98
CA SER A 259 -5.24 -19.78 -9.26
C SER A 259 -6.57 -19.65 -10.04
N GLY A 260 -7.30 -18.57 -9.79
CA GLY A 260 -8.59 -18.28 -10.41
C GLY A 260 -8.45 -17.68 -11.80
N SER A 261 -9.59 -17.58 -12.50
CA SER A 261 -9.65 -17.01 -13.85
C SER A 261 -10.83 -16.05 -14.00
N LEU A 262 -10.70 -15.12 -14.96
CA LEU A 262 -11.75 -14.20 -15.36
C LEU A 262 -11.95 -14.26 -16.86
N THR A 263 -13.18 -14.58 -17.27
CA THR A 263 -13.63 -14.56 -18.67
C THR A 263 -14.68 -13.46 -18.85
N ILE A 264 -14.61 -12.72 -19.96
CA ILE A 264 -15.56 -11.67 -20.29
C ILE A 264 -16.14 -11.94 -21.67
N GLU A 265 -17.45 -12.00 -21.75
CA GLU A 265 -18.24 -12.13 -22.97
C GLU A 265 -19.06 -10.87 -23.12
N SER A 266 -19.01 -10.22 -24.27
CA SER A 266 -19.80 -9.01 -24.55
C SER A 266 -20.23 -8.97 -25.99
N LYS A 267 -21.41 -8.39 -26.22
CA LYS A 267 -21.94 -8.16 -27.56
C LYS A 267 -22.67 -6.81 -27.60
N VAL A 268 -22.39 -6.06 -28.63
CA VAL A 268 -22.98 -4.72 -28.82
C VAL A 268 -24.52 -4.81 -28.80
N GLY A 269 -25.14 -4.05 -27.90
CA GLY A 269 -26.57 -3.97 -27.71
C GLY A 269 -27.17 -5.07 -26.79
N GLU A 270 -26.41 -6.10 -26.43
CA GLU A 270 -26.90 -7.20 -25.58
C GLU A 270 -26.36 -7.14 -24.15
N GLY A 271 -25.28 -6.38 -23.91
CA GLY A 271 -24.67 -6.24 -22.61
C GLY A 271 -23.34 -7.02 -22.47
N THR A 272 -22.91 -7.19 -21.22
CA THR A 272 -21.65 -7.87 -20.89
C THR A 272 -21.89 -8.92 -19.80
N ARG A 273 -21.18 -10.03 -19.87
CA ARG A 273 -21.14 -11.08 -18.89
C ARG A 273 -19.69 -11.36 -18.50
N ALA A 274 -19.36 -11.14 -17.23
CA ALA A 274 -18.07 -11.49 -16.64
C ALA A 274 -18.22 -12.70 -15.74
N VAL A 275 -17.38 -13.72 -15.93
CA VAL A 275 -17.41 -14.97 -15.20
C VAL A 275 -16.05 -15.15 -14.51
N ILE A 276 -16.06 -15.19 -13.18
CA ILE A 276 -14.91 -15.49 -12.33
C ILE A 276 -15.04 -16.94 -11.90
N LYS A 277 -13.96 -17.71 -12.03
CA LYS A 277 -13.85 -19.09 -11.51
C LYS A 277 -12.72 -19.14 -10.50
N ILE A 278 -13.01 -19.69 -9.31
CA ILE A 278 -12.07 -19.87 -8.20
C ILE A 278 -12.05 -21.33 -7.83
N PRO A 279 -10.91 -22.06 -7.98
CA PRO A 279 -10.78 -23.45 -7.58
C PRO A 279 -10.99 -23.66 -6.08
N LYS A 280 -11.74 -24.67 -5.68
CA LYS A 280 -11.99 -25.01 -4.27
C LYS A 280 -10.76 -25.47 -3.49
N GLY A 281 -9.67 -25.82 -4.17
CA GLY A 281 -8.41 -26.30 -3.57
C GLY A 281 -7.35 -25.21 -3.35
N GLY A 282 -7.64 -23.93 -3.57
CA GLY A 282 -6.67 -22.84 -3.47
C GLY A 282 -6.28 -22.40 -2.05
N GLU A 283 -6.94 -22.91 -1.01
CA GLU A 283 -6.72 -22.52 0.39
C GLU A 283 -5.52 -23.20 1.10
N GLU A 284 -4.88 -24.20 0.50
CA GLU A 284 -3.85 -25.00 1.18
C GLU A 284 -2.44 -24.38 1.25
N ASN A 285 -2.17 -23.20 0.67
CA ASN A 285 -0.79 -22.69 0.58
C ASN A 285 -0.35 -21.72 1.71
N GLU A 286 -1.17 -21.38 2.71
CA GLU A 286 -0.75 -20.47 3.78
C GLU A 286 -0.29 -21.12 5.10
N ASP A 287 -0.51 -22.43 5.33
CA ASP A 287 -0.22 -23.03 6.66
C ASP A 287 1.20 -23.63 6.82
N HIS A 288 2.04 -23.63 5.79
CA HIS A 288 3.40 -24.20 5.89
C HIS A 288 4.51 -23.22 6.28
N SER A 289 4.26 -21.92 6.41
CA SER A 289 5.29 -20.94 6.82
C SER A 289 5.25 -20.53 8.29
N ARG A 290 4.26 -21.01 9.08
CA ARG A 290 4.13 -20.67 10.52
C ARG A 290 4.70 -21.70 11.51
N ARG A 291 5.27 -22.82 11.02
CA ARG A 291 5.94 -23.81 11.89
C ARG A 291 7.39 -24.06 11.42
N ARG A 292 8.27 -23.08 11.61
CA ARG A 292 9.71 -23.32 11.79
C ARG A 292 10.35 -22.12 12.51
#